data_f71b21aed149df295ddfd87de1f3fd9d
#
_entry.id   f71b21aed149df295ddfd87de1f3fd9d
#
_cell.length_a   1.000
_cell.length_b   1.000
_cell.length_c   1.000
_cell.angle_alpha   90.00
_cell.angle_beta   90.00
_cell.angle_gamma   90.00
#
_symmetry.space_group_name_H-M   'P 1'
#
loop_
_entity.id
_entity.type
_entity.pdbx_description
1 polymer ?
#
loop_
_entity_poly.entity_id
_entity_poly.type
_entity_poly.pdbx_seq_one_letter_code
_entity_poly.pdbx_strand_id
1 'polypeptide(L)'
;MSEPNQQPYMRVDDLHEHAASSSDAPKKKKKRGKWLAFFVAIGILVVCAAIAGGQFFGDTAHDGPFASGEKNVVMIDVKGEITAEGDTYNQQFILNQINEAKNDSDNKAILLMLDTPGGSVYECDEVYNKLLEYKKETKRPIYAYCESMCASAGYYIASTADAIYANRNSLVGSIGVITGQFVDATQLLDDLGVKITTVHSGANKLMGAMYEAPTEEQIAIMQSISDEYYAQFVGVVADGRGMTTEQVKALADGRIYSASQAKGNGLIDAIGTIDDMDKHIKKDVGENVRFYHEVYEQSPYASLLGGLKSAIDSRSMSSELASSVKTIEEMNITEPMYLYQP
;
A
#
# COMPACT_ATOMS: atom_id res chain seq x y z
N MET A 1 -37.41 48.99 40.02
CA MET A 1 -38.62 48.26 39.62
C MET A 1 -38.99 48.71 38.23
N SER A 2 -38.71 47.93 37.23
CA SER A 2 -39.26 48.09 35.90
C SER A 2 -39.24 46.68 35.25
N GLU A 3 -40.43 46.25 34.89
CA GLU A 3 -40.74 44.93 34.38
C GLU A 3 -40.11 44.67 32.99
N PRO A 4 -39.86 43.41 32.60
CA PRO A 4 -39.34 43.05 31.29
C PRO A 4 -40.52 42.91 30.30
N ASN A 5 -40.35 43.52 29.13
CA ASN A 5 -41.22 43.55 27.98
C ASN A 5 -41.34 42.14 27.35
N GLN A 6 -42.51 41.51 27.44
CA GLN A 6 -42.82 40.25 26.75
C GLN A 6 -43.38 40.58 25.37
N GLN A 7 -42.67 40.16 24.32
CA GLN A 7 -43.22 40.08 22.96
C GLN A 7 -44.00 38.78 22.78
N PRO A 8 -45.21 38.82 22.16
CA PRO A 8 -46.03 37.63 21.97
C PRO A 8 -45.53 36.76 20.78
N TYR A 9 -45.41 35.45 21.03
CA TYR A 9 -45.19 34.46 19.99
C TYR A 9 -46.39 34.34 19.06
N MET A 10 -46.13 34.43 17.73
CA MET A 10 -47.13 34.24 16.69
C MET A 10 -47.45 32.72 16.57
N ARG A 11 -48.75 32.37 16.56
CA ARG A 11 -49.21 30.98 16.41
C ARG A 11 -49.11 30.53 14.95
N VAL A 12 -48.82 29.25 14.77
CA VAL A 12 -48.60 28.58 13.47
C VAL A 12 -49.85 28.60 12.59
N ASP A 13 -51.03 28.86 13.14
CA ASP A 13 -52.33 28.83 12.44
C ASP A 13 -52.57 30.05 11.54
N ASP A 14 -51.82 31.14 11.69
CA ASP A 14 -52.02 32.40 10.93
C ASP A 14 -51.27 32.42 9.56
N LEU A 15 -50.62 31.32 9.17
CA LEU A 15 -49.84 31.24 7.92
C LEU A 15 -50.60 30.65 6.73
N HIS A 16 -51.87 30.27 6.88
CA HIS A 16 -52.63 29.60 5.82
C HIS A 16 -53.60 30.47 5.02
N GLU A 17 -53.73 31.79 5.27
CA GLU A 17 -54.79 32.57 4.65
C GLU A 17 -54.36 33.56 3.54
N HIS A 18 -53.08 33.54 3.10
CA HIS A 18 -52.62 34.45 2.03
C HIS A 18 -52.03 33.78 0.77
N ALA A 19 -52.52 32.59 0.41
CA ALA A 19 -52.08 31.94 -0.83
C ALA A 19 -53.24 31.52 -1.73
N ALA A 20 -54.15 32.43 -2.04
CA ALA A 20 -55.16 32.22 -3.08
C ALA A 20 -55.43 33.54 -3.83
N SER A 21 -54.74 33.77 -4.89
CA SER A 21 -55.17 34.37 -6.18
C SER A 21 -53.96 34.95 -6.94
N SER A 22 -53.55 34.32 -8.02
CA SER A 22 -53.46 34.98 -9.34
C SER A 22 -52.87 34.04 -10.38
N SER A 23 -53.68 33.83 -11.39
CA SER A 23 -53.41 33.83 -12.84
C SER A 23 -52.60 32.69 -13.46
N ASP A 24 -53.35 32.04 -14.33
CA ASP A 24 -52.97 31.18 -15.43
C ASP A 24 -51.88 31.78 -16.33
N ALA A 25 -50.78 31.01 -16.49
CA ALA A 25 -49.85 31.14 -17.61
C ALA A 25 -49.52 29.74 -18.15
N PRO A 26 -49.44 29.56 -19.47
CA PRO A 26 -49.35 28.22 -20.09
C PRO A 26 -48.01 27.54 -19.81
N LYS A 27 -48.02 26.34 -19.23
CA LYS A 27 -46.89 25.50 -18.96
C LYS A 27 -46.25 25.01 -20.26
N LYS A 28 -45.13 25.59 -20.70
CA LYS A 28 -44.23 25.01 -21.70
C LYS A 28 -43.62 23.71 -21.16
N LYS A 29 -44.06 22.56 -21.70
CA LYS A 29 -43.49 21.24 -21.37
C LYS A 29 -42.01 21.22 -21.76
N LYS A 30 -41.13 21.13 -20.75
CA LYS A 30 -39.67 20.98 -20.92
C LYS A 30 -39.35 19.62 -21.56
N LYS A 31 -38.93 19.61 -22.83
CA LYS A 31 -38.39 18.45 -23.55
C LYS A 31 -37.04 17.97 -22.98
N ARG A 32 -36.56 18.53 -21.87
CA ARG A 32 -35.23 18.21 -21.28
C ARG A 32 -35.13 16.81 -20.65
N GLY A 33 -36.21 16.22 -20.16
CA GLY A 33 -36.18 14.90 -19.54
C GLY A 33 -35.92 13.74 -20.51
N LYS A 34 -36.38 13.87 -21.76
CA LYS A 34 -36.16 12.80 -22.77
C LYS A 34 -34.74 12.72 -23.25
N TRP A 35 -34.01 13.84 -23.34
CA TRP A 35 -32.61 13.88 -23.71
C TRP A 35 -31.70 13.35 -22.57
N LEU A 36 -32.02 13.65 -21.32
CA LEU A 36 -31.28 13.11 -20.17
C LEU A 36 -31.46 11.58 -20.08
N ALA A 37 -32.69 11.07 -20.24
CA ALA A 37 -32.95 9.64 -20.28
C ALA A 37 -32.23 8.94 -21.46
N PHE A 38 -32.13 9.62 -22.62
CA PHE A 38 -31.42 9.10 -23.80
C PHE A 38 -29.90 9.01 -23.55
N PHE A 39 -29.27 10.02 -22.94
CA PHE A 39 -27.84 9.99 -22.59
C PHE A 39 -27.54 9.01 -21.47
N VAL A 40 -28.42 8.84 -20.49
CA VAL A 40 -28.30 7.79 -19.46
C VAL A 40 -28.43 6.39 -20.08
N ALA A 41 -29.37 6.18 -21.01
CA ALA A 41 -29.51 4.91 -21.71
C ALA A 41 -28.30 4.59 -22.61
N ILE A 42 -27.73 5.61 -23.29
CA ILE A 42 -26.49 5.43 -24.07
C ILE A 42 -25.31 5.13 -23.12
N GLY A 43 -25.20 5.82 -21.99
CA GLY A 43 -24.17 5.56 -20.98
C GLY A 43 -24.26 4.11 -20.46
N ILE A 44 -25.45 3.63 -20.13
CA ILE A 44 -25.67 2.24 -19.71
C ILE A 44 -25.35 1.26 -20.86
N LEU A 45 -25.70 1.58 -22.10
CA LEU A 45 -25.41 0.74 -23.27
C LEU A 45 -23.91 0.66 -23.56
N VAL A 46 -23.17 1.76 -23.39
CA VAL A 46 -21.70 1.78 -23.52
C VAL A 46 -21.06 0.97 -22.40
N VAL A 47 -21.54 1.10 -21.16
CA VAL A 47 -21.07 0.28 -20.04
C VAL A 47 -21.40 -1.19 -20.24
N CYS A 48 -22.62 -1.53 -20.68
CA CYS A 48 -22.96 -2.91 -21.00
C CYS A 48 -22.19 -3.46 -22.19
N ALA A 49 -21.91 -2.65 -23.22
CA ALA A 49 -21.07 -3.04 -24.36
C ALA A 49 -19.60 -3.22 -23.94
N ALA A 50 -19.09 -2.40 -23.01
CA ALA A 50 -17.76 -2.57 -22.44
C ALA A 50 -17.66 -3.84 -21.58
N ILE A 51 -18.70 -4.14 -20.78
CA ILE A 51 -18.78 -5.37 -19.99
C ILE A 51 -18.96 -6.60 -20.91
N ALA A 52 -19.83 -6.53 -21.92
CA ALA A 52 -20.03 -7.61 -22.89
C ALA A 52 -18.82 -7.77 -23.82
N GLY A 53 -18.16 -6.67 -24.21
CA GLY A 53 -16.91 -6.69 -24.97
C GLY A 53 -15.76 -7.29 -24.15
N GLY A 54 -15.70 -7.02 -22.84
CA GLY A 54 -14.76 -7.66 -21.93
C GLY A 54 -14.96 -9.17 -21.79
N GLN A 55 -16.20 -9.66 -21.92
CA GLN A 55 -16.46 -11.11 -21.94
C GLN A 55 -16.23 -11.76 -23.31
N PHE A 56 -16.24 -10.99 -24.40
CA PHE A 56 -15.95 -11.50 -25.76
C PHE A 56 -14.46 -11.44 -26.14
N PHE A 57 -13.66 -10.62 -25.43
CA PHE A 57 -12.20 -10.62 -25.56
C PHE A 57 -11.49 -11.38 -24.43
N GLY A 58 -12.25 -12.08 -23.61
CA GLY A 58 -11.75 -12.84 -22.48
C GLY A 58 -11.48 -14.31 -22.82
N ASP A 59 -10.77 -14.60 -23.88
CA ASP A 59 -10.01 -15.83 -24.10
C ASP A 59 -9.03 -15.64 -25.26
N THR A 60 -8.29 -14.55 -25.28
CA THR A 60 -6.92 -14.70 -25.75
C THR A 60 -6.24 -15.44 -24.61
N ALA A 61 -6.02 -16.74 -24.79
CA ALA A 61 -4.99 -17.42 -24.05
C ALA A 61 -3.81 -16.45 -24.03
N HIS A 62 -3.52 -15.83 -22.88
CA HIS A 62 -2.25 -15.20 -22.68
C HIS A 62 -1.26 -16.33 -22.92
N ASP A 63 -0.53 -16.24 -24.03
CA ASP A 63 0.75 -16.94 -24.15
C ASP A 63 1.66 -16.29 -23.08
N GLY A 64 1.30 -16.53 -21.82
CA GLY A 64 2.14 -16.21 -20.68
C GLY A 64 3.41 -17.06 -20.75
N PRO A 65 4.41 -16.76 -19.95
CA PRO A 65 5.70 -17.47 -19.92
C PRO A 65 5.52 -18.96 -19.74
N PHE A 66 4.42 -19.33 -19.10
CA PHE A 66 4.04 -20.67 -18.69
C PHE A 66 3.50 -21.56 -19.85
N ALA A 67 3.33 -21.02 -21.08
CA ALA A 67 2.81 -21.74 -22.23
C ALA A 67 3.88 -22.19 -23.24
N SER A 68 5.12 -21.75 -23.10
CA SER A 68 6.13 -21.89 -24.17
C SER A 68 6.93 -23.20 -24.15
N GLY A 69 6.90 -23.98 -23.07
CA GLY A 69 7.76 -25.16 -22.91
C GLY A 69 9.27 -24.83 -22.87
N GLU A 70 9.62 -23.55 -22.67
CA GLU A 70 10.99 -23.09 -22.57
C GLU A 70 11.36 -22.82 -21.11
N LYS A 71 12.57 -23.22 -20.74
CA LYS A 71 13.12 -22.94 -19.41
C LYS A 71 13.13 -21.43 -19.14
N ASN A 72 12.60 -21.02 -18.01
CA ASN A 72 12.45 -19.61 -17.69
C ASN A 72 12.91 -19.24 -16.28
N VAL A 73 13.18 -17.95 -16.10
CA VAL A 73 13.36 -17.25 -14.83
C VAL A 73 12.29 -16.17 -14.78
N VAL A 74 11.42 -16.21 -13.80
CA VAL A 74 10.39 -15.19 -13.60
C VAL A 74 10.95 -14.02 -12.84
N MET A 75 10.90 -12.83 -13.43
CA MET A 75 11.29 -11.56 -12.79
C MET A 75 10.05 -10.97 -12.14
N ILE A 76 10.14 -10.67 -10.86
CA ILE A 76 9.04 -10.11 -10.06
C ILE A 76 9.45 -8.75 -9.52
N ASP A 77 8.72 -7.71 -9.90
CA ASP A 77 8.93 -6.35 -9.39
C ASP A 77 8.35 -6.21 -7.98
N VAL A 78 9.20 -5.73 -7.05
CA VAL A 78 8.81 -5.27 -5.72
C VAL A 78 9.20 -3.79 -5.65
N LYS A 79 8.33 -2.92 -6.19
CA LYS A 79 8.61 -1.50 -6.42
C LYS A 79 7.60 -0.60 -5.73
N GLY A 80 8.10 0.50 -5.14
CA GLY A 80 7.30 1.43 -4.35
C GLY A 80 7.02 0.93 -2.94
N GLU A 81 6.09 1.58 -2.26
CA GLU A 81 5.70 1.21 -0.89
C GLU A 81 4.92 -0.11 -0.88
N ILE A 82 5.34 -1.02 0.00
CA ILE A 82 4.69 -2.34 0.16
C ILE A 82 3.40 -2.16 0.95
N THR A 83 2.29 -2.27 0.25
CA THR A 83 0.92 -2.14 0.77
C THR A 83 0.01 -3.16 0.08
N ALA A 84 -1.27 -3.25 0.48
CA ALA A 84 -2.21 -4.13 -0.23
C ALA A 84 -2.39 -3.72 -1.70
N GLU A 85 -2.52 -2.41 -1.95
CA GLU A 85 -2.67 -1.81 -3.28
C GLU A 85 -1.93 -0.48 -3.33
N GLY A 86 -0.98 -0.34 -4.23
CA GLY A 86 -0.21 0.88 -4.48
C GLY A 86 -0.12 1.19 -5.97
N ASP A 87 0.48 2.34 -6.31
CA ASP A 87 0.62 2.76 -7.72
C ASP A 87 1.54 1.83 -8.52
N THR A 88 2.59 1.31 -7.90
CA THR A 88 3.62 0.46 -8.52
C THR A 88 3.71 -0.92 -7.85
N TYR A 89 3.06 -1.12 -6.72
CA TYR A 89 3.02 -2.36 -5.96
C TYR A 89 1.59 -2.90 -5.91
N ASN A 90 1.44 -4.18 -6.14
CA ASN A 90 0.17 -4.88 -5.94
C ASN A 90 0.42 -6.25 -5.34
N GLN A 91 -0.04 -6.44 -4.12
CA GLN A 91 0.17 -7.65 -3.33
C GLN A 91 -0.33 -8.91 -4.05
N GLN A 92 -1.58 -8.87 -4.54
CA GLN A 92 -2.19 -10.05 -5.17
C GLN A 92 -1.49 -10.44 -6.48
N PHE A 93 -1.05 -9.45 -7.25
CA PHE A 93 -0.28 -9.69 -8.48
C PHE A 93 1.03 -10.41 -8.18
N ILE A 94 1.81 -9.94 -7.20
CA ILE A 94 3.06 -10.56 -6.78
C ILE A 94 2.85 -11.99 -6.28
N LEU A 95 1.85 -12.21 -5.41
CA LEU A 95 1.53 -13.55 -4.90
C LEU A 95 1.11 -14.50 -6.02
N ASN A 96 0.37 -14.01 -7.02
CA ASN A 96 -0.02 -14.80 -8.19
C ASN A 96 1.21 -15.16 -9.03
N GLN A 97 2.12 -14.23 -9.33
CA GLN A 97 3.35 -14.51 -10.08
C GLN A 97 4.21 -15.58 -9.39
N ILE A 98 4.34 -15.52 -8.04
CA ILE A 98 5.07 -16.55 -7.28
C ILE A 98 4.37 -17.91 -7.39
N ASN A 99 3.04 -17.94 -7.32
CA ASN A 99 2.25 -19.18 -7.49
C ASN A 99 2.39 -19.77 -8.90
N GLU A 100 2.33 -18.94 -9.93
CA GLU A 100 2.50 -19.35 -11.31
C GLU A 100 3.90 -19.89 -11.53
N ALA A 101 4.95 -19.20 -11.09
CA ALA A 101 6.31 -19.70 -11.14
C ALA A 101 6.49 -21.03 -10.38
N LYS A 102 5.81 -21.21 -9.23
CA LYS A 102 5.82 -22.45 -8.48
C LYS A 102 5.24 -23.62 -9.26
N ASN A 103 4.12 -23.39 -9.94
CA ASN A 103 3.36 -24.41 -10.66
C ASN A 103 3.92 -24.71 -12.06
N ASP A 104 4.75 -23.82 -12.63
CA ASP A 104 5.39 -24.03 -13.92
C ASP A 104 6.58 -24.99 -13.79
N SER A 105 6.51 -26.13 -14.50
CA SER A 105 7.60 -27.13 -14.53
C SER A 105 8.86 -26.64 -15.24
N ASP A 106 8.73 -25.68 -16.15
CA ASP A 106 9.84 -25.10 -16.90
C ASP A 106 10.51 -23.93 -16.18
N ASN A 107 9.91 -23.37 -15.15
CA ASN A 107 10.55 -22.38 -14.30
C ASN A 107 11.79 -22.95 -13.63
N LYS A 108 12.85 -22.16 -13.56
CA LYS A 108 14.17 -22.55 -12.96
C LYS A 108 14.55 -21.67 -11.79
N ALA A 109 14.02 -20.45 -11.72
CA ALA A 109 14.30 -19.53 -10.62
C ALA A 109 13.28 -18.39 -10.61
N ILE A 110 13.27 -17.64 -9.49
CA ILE A 110 12.67 -16.31 -9.39
C ILE A 110 13.80 -15.30 -9.24
N LEU A 111 13.70 -14.15 -9.93
CA LEU A 111 14.51 -12.96 -9.74
C LEU A 111 13.64 -11.83 -9.21
N LEU A 112 13.86 -11.40 -7.98
CA LEU A 112 13.21 -10.24 -7.36
C LEU A 112 13.91 -8.96 -7.81
N MET A 113 13.17 -8.03 -8.39
CA MET A 113 13.62 -6.69 -8.75
C MET A 113 13.14 -5.71 -7.70
N LEU A 114 14.05 -5.24 -6.83
CA LEU A 114 13.71 -4.49 -5.62
C LEU A 114 14.06 -3.01 -5.77
N ASP A 115 13.04 -2.16 -5.70
CA ASP A 115 13.18 -0.70 -5.61
C ASP A 115 12.10 -0.13 -4.68
N THR A 116 12.28 -0.33 -3.36
CA THR A 116 11.26 -0.06 -2.35
C THR A 116 11.85 0.50 -1.06
N PRO A 117 11.19 1.47 -0.44
CA PRO A 117 11.50 1.95 0.91
C PRO A 117 11.04 0.98 2.01
N GLY A 118 10.24 -0.03 1.67
CA GLY A 118 9.56 -0.92 2.59
C GLY A 118 8.06 -0.67 2.62
N GLY A 119 7.42 -0.96 3.76
CA GLY A 119 5.98 -0.79 3.95
C GLY A 119 5.42 -1.69 5.03
N SER A 120 4.19 -2.14 4.85
CA SER A 120 3.42 -2.93 5.81
C SER A 120 4.09 -4.25 6.17
N VAL A 121 4.07 -4.56 7.47
CA VAL A 121 4.60 -5.81 8.01
C VAL A 121 3.83 -7.02 7.49
N TYR A 122 2.50 -6.90 7.41
CA TYR A 122 1.62 -8.01 7.00
C TYR A 122 1.88 -8.39 5.53
N GLU A 123 1.81 -7.45 4.61
CA GLU A 123 2.01 -7.71 3.17
C GLU A 123 3.43 -8.23 2.90
N CYS A 124 4.41 -7.70 3.61
CA CYS A 124 5.80 -8.14 3.51
C CYS A 124 5.95 -9.61 3.94
N ASP A 125 5.38 -9.99 5.09
CA ASP A 125 5.48 -11.35 5.63
C ASP A 125 4.73 -12.36 4.74
N GLU A 126 3.61 -11.97 4.13
CA GLU A 126 2.87 -12.78 3.16
C GLU A 126 3.74 -13.13 1.95
N VAL A 127 4.43 -12.14 1.35
CA VAL A 127 5.34 -12.35 0.22
C VAL A 127 6.53 -13.22 0.64
N TYR A 128 7.13 -12.93 1.80
CA TYR A 128 8.23 -13.72 2.35
C TYR A 128 7.85 -15.19 2.51
N ASN A 129 6.73 -15.46 3.17
CA ASN A 129 6.26 -16.83 3.39
C ASN A 129 5.96 -17.54 2.06
N LYS A 130 5.41 -16.82 1.08
CA LYS A 130 5.12 -17.37 -0.24
C LYS A 130 6.38 -17.74 -1.01
N LEU A 131 7.43 -16.94 -0.91
CA LEU A 131 8.75 -17.22 -1.48
C LEU A 131 9.42 -18.42 -0.78
N LEU A 132 9.30 -18.54 0.53
CA LEU A 132 9.78 -19.72 1.27
C LEU A 132 9.04 -20.99 0.86
N GLU A 133 7.71 -20.92 0.65
CA GLU A 133 6.91 -22.02 0.11
C GLU A 133 7.44 -22.45 -1.27
N TYR A 134 7.67 -21.47 -2.18
CA TYR A 134 8.26 -21.72 -3.49
C TYR A 134 9.61 -22.49 -3.36
N LYS A 135 10.56 -22.00 -2.56
CA LYS A 135 11.86 -22.67 -2.33
C LYS A 135 11.68 -24.08 -1.76
N LYS A 136 10.81 -24.25 -0.78
CA LYS A 136 10.59 -25.52 -0.10
C LYS A 136 10.03 -26.58 -1.03
N GLU A 137 9.03 -26.22 -1.85
CA GLU A 137 8.31 -27.16 -2.71
C GLU A 137 9.07 -27.46 -4.00
N THR A 138 9.67 -26.44 -4.62
CA THR A 138 10.32 -26.59 -5.93
C THR A 138 11.80 -26.92 -5.86
N LYS A 139 12.48 -26.57 -4.77
CA LYS A 139 13.96 -26.60 -4.60
C LYS A 139 14.69 -25.71 -5.60
N ARG A 140 14.01 -24.70 -6.16
CA ARG A 140 14.59 -23.76 -7.11
C ARG A 140 15.09 -22.52 -6.38
N PRO A 141 16.17 -21.89 -6.86
CA PRO A 141 16.74 -20.71 -6.23
C PRO A 141 15.89 -19.46 -6.43
N ILE A 142 16.04 -18.53 -5.49
CA ILE A 142 15.56 -17.16 -5.58
C ILE A 142 16.77 -16.24 -5.60
N TYR A 143 16.74 -15.25 -6.48
CA TYR A 143 17.74 -14.19 -6.59
C TYR A 143 17.10 -12.85 -6.30
N ALA A 144 17.88 -11.90 -5.80
CA ALA A 144 17.42 -10.53 -5.55
C ALA A 144 18.39 -9.51 -6.13
N TYR A 145 17.87 -8.55 -6.87
CA TYR A 145 18.61 -7.41 -7.37
C TYR A 145 18.06 -6.12 -6.79
N CYS A 146 18.87 -5.43 -6.00
CA CYS A 146 18.55 -4.13 -5.43
C CYS A 146 18.88 -3.03 -6.44
N GLU A 147 17.85 -2.35 -6.97
CA GLU A 147 17.99 -1.25 -7.93
C GLU A 147 18.46 0.03 -7.21
N SER A 148 17.54 0.94 -6.90
CA SER A 148 17.87 2.18 -6.19
C SER A 148 17.79 2.00 -4.68
N MET A 149 16.74 1.32 -4.20
CA MET A 149 16.49 1.13 -2.78
C MET A 149 16.00 -0.28 -2.49
N CYS A 150 16.56 -0.91 -1.46
CA CYS A 150 16.13 -2.20 -0.94
C CYS A 150 16.16 -2.10 0.58
N ALA A 151 15.13 -1.40 1.12
CA ALA A 151 15.11 -0.99 2.51
C ALA A 151 13.94 -1.62 3.27
N SER A 152 14.14 -1.85 4.57
CA SER A 152 13.10 -2.26 5.51
C SER A 152 12.36 -3.52 5.03
N ALA A 153 11.05 -3.49 4.83
CA ALA A 153 10.27 -4.62 4.29
C ALA A 153 10.83 -5.15 2.96
N GLY A 154 11.42 -4.29 2.12
CA GLY A 154 12.11 -4.72 0.90
C GLY A 154 13.33 -5.61 1.20
N TYR A 155 14.11 -5.27 2.21
CA TYR A 155 15.25 -6.10 2.62
C TYR A 155 14.81 -7.39 3.35
N TYR A 156 13.68 -7.32 4.07
CA TYR A 156 13.03 -8.50 4.65
C TYR A 156 12.72 -9.53 3.55
N ILE A 157 12.07 -9.10 2.47
CA ILE A 157 11.77 -9.95 1.31
C ILE A 157 13.06 -10.42 0.63
N ALA A 158 14.05 -9.53 0.42
CA ALA A 158 15.32 -9.87 -0.19
C ALA A 158 16.08 -10.98 0.57
N SER A 159 15.87 -11.08 1.89
CA SER A 159 16.51 -12.09 2.74
C SER A 159 16.06 -13.53 2.43
N THR A 160 15.04 -13.74 1.59
CA THR A 160 14.67 -15.06 1.05
C THR A 160 15.65 -15.56 -0.02
N ALA A 161 16.41 -14.65 -0.65
CA ALA A 161 17.22 -14.94 -1.82
C ALA A 161 18.49 -15.74 -1.49
N ASP A 162 18.89 -16.59 -2.43
CA ASP A 162 20.15 -17.36 -2.36
C ASP A 162 21.36 -16.49 -2.73
N ALA A 163 21.13 -15.43 -3.53
CA ALA A 163 22.10 -14.39 -3.78
C ALA A 163 21.43 -13.03 -3.94
N ILE A 164 21.99 -12.02 -3.26
CA ILE A 164 21.52 -10.62 -3.30
C ILE A 164 22.61 -9.78 -3.95
N TYR A 165 22.27 -9.18 -5.10
CA TYR A 165 23.12 -8.20 -5.77
C TYR A 165 22.53 -6.81 -5.62
N ALA A 166 23.39 -5.80 -5.61
CA ALA A 166 22.95 -4.41 -5.57
C ALA A 166 23.69 -3.56 -6.60
N ASN A 167 23.00 -2.59 -7.19
CA ASN A 167 23.67 -1.53 -7.92
C ASN A 167 24.62 -0.78 -6.97
N ARG A 168 25.73 -0.29 -7.49
CA ARG A 168 26.73 0.43 -6.67
C ARG A 168 26.19 1.64 -5.91
N ASN A 169 25.07 2.20 -6.37
CA ASN A 169 24.41 3.36 -5.77
C ASN A 169 23.16 2.98 -4.95
N SER A 170 22.89 1.69 -4.79
CA SER A 170 21.75 1.22 -3.98
C SER A 170 21.90 1.60 -2.52
N LEU A 171 20.76 1.87 -1.90
CA LEU A 171 20.60 1.98 -0.45
C LEU A 171 19.95 0.69 0.07
N VAL A 172 20.57 0.05 1.06
CA VAL A 172 20.17 -1.28 1.55
C VAL A 172 20.05 -1.24 3.08
N GLY A 173 19.18 -2.05 3.65
CA GLY A 173 19.07 -2.22 5.10
C GLY A 173 17.81 -1.60 5.68
N SER A 174 17.91 -0.58 6.53
CA SER A 174 16.77 -0.08 7.34
C SER A 174 16.09 -1.22 8.10
N ILE A 175 16.90 -2.09 8.75
CA ILE A 175 16.39 -3.21 9.54
C ILE A 175 15.88 -2.66 10.86
N GLY A 176 14.57 -2.47 10.94
CA GLY A 176 13.88 -1.85 12.06
C GLY A 176 12.37 -1.84 11.84
N VAL A 177 11.62 -1.46 12.88
CA VAL A 177 10.15 -1.45 12.86
C VAL A 177 9.62 -0.15 13.45
N ILE A 178 8.62 0.42 12.82
CA ILE A 178 7.80 1.50 13.37
C ILE A 178 6.40 0.91 13.54
N THR A 179 5.93 0.77 14.79
CA THR A 179 4.62 0.17 15.08
C THR A 179 3.52 1.22 15.15
N GLY A 180 3.88 2.49 15.37
CA GLY A 180 2.96 3.61 15.45
C GLY A 180 3.65 4.87 15.93
N GLN A 181 2.94 5.98 15.82
CA GLN A 181 3.39 7.29 16.31
C GLN A 181 2.32 7.84 17.25
N PHE A 182 2.77 8.44 18.35
CA PHE A 182 1.91 9.22 19.22
C PHE A 182 2.07 10.70 18.88
N VAL A 183 0.99 11.31 18.39
CA VAL A 183 0.93 12.75 18.16
C VAL A 183 0.15 13.36 19.32
N ASP A 184 0.76 14.26 20.08
CA ASP A 184 0.10 15.00 21.15
C ASP A 184 -0.25 16.41 20.66
N ALA A 185 -1.53 16.63 20.36
CA ALA A 185 -2.07 17.92 19.95
C ALA A 185 -2.91 18.60 21.05
N THR A 186 -2.84 18.12 22.29
CA THR A 186 -3.67 18.61 23.41
C THR A 186 -3.53 20.11 23.61
N GLN A 187 -2.30 20.64 23.62
CA GLN A 187 -2.04 22.06 23.78
C GLN A 187 -2.61 22.90 22.63
N LEU A 188 -2.46 22.43 21.40
CA LEU A 188 -3.00 23.10 20.21
C LEU A 188 -4.54 23.19 20.26
N LEU A 189 -5.19 22.12 20.68
CA LEU A 189 -6.65 22.08 20.81
C LEU A 189 -7.15 23.00 21.93
N ASP A 190 -6.45 23.05 23.05
CA ASP A 190 -6.75 23.98 24.16
C ASP A 190 -6.60 25.43 23.71
N ASP A 191 -5.56 25.78 23.00
CA ASP A 191 -5.32 27.13 22.47
C ASP A 191 -6.40 27.57 21.47
N LEU A 192 -6.97 26.61 20.73
CA LEU A 192 -8.11 26.84 19.82
C LEU A 192 -9.47 26.80 20.51
N GLY A 193 -9.54 26.50 21.81
CA GLY A 193 -10.79 26.38 22.57
C GLY A 193 -11.63 25.15 22.20
N VAL A 194 -11.01 24.14 21.55
CA VAL A 194 -11.69 22.90 21.15
C VAL A 194 -11.65 21.90 22.31
N LYS A 195 -12.83 21.42 22.73
CA LYS A 195 -12.96 20.38 23.74
C LYS A 195 -13.54 19.12 23.12
N ILE A 196 -12.83 18.01 23.27
CA ILE A 196 -13.25 16.69 22.79
C ILE A 196 -13.68 15.87 24.00
N THR A 197 -14.84 15.24 23.91
CA THR A 197 -15.33 14.29 24.92
C THR A 197 -15.67 12.98 24.21
N THR A 198 -14.94 11.92 24.55
CA THR A 198 -15.19 10.60 23.98
C THR A 198 -15.69 9.64 25.06
N VAL A 199 -16.80 8.96 24.79
CA VAL A 199 -17.33 7.91 25.66
C VAL A 199 -16.85 6.56 25.15
N HIS A 200 -16.06 5.85 25.95
CA HIS A 200 -15.48 4.58 25.54
C HIS A 200 -15.47 3.56 26.69
N SER A 201 -15.27 2.29 26.35
CA SER A 201 -15.04 1.20 27.28
C SER A 201 -13.70 0.54 26.96
N GLY A 202 -12.93 0.26 28.02
CA GLY A 202 -11.55 -0.22 27.92
C GLY A 202 -10.53 0.91 28.06
N ALA A 203 -9.61 0.80 29.03
CA ALA A 203 -8.67 1.86 29.40
C ALA A 203 -7.78 2.36 28.24
N ASN A 204 -7.39 1.44 27.34
CA ASN A 204 -6.47 1.73 26.22
C ASN A 204 -7.21 1.89 24.87
N LYS A 205 -8.56 2.08 24.85
CA LYS A 205 -9.32 2.17 23.59
C LYS A 205 -9.03 3.44 22.80
N LEU A 206 -8.55 4.50 23.45
CA LEU A 206 -8.15 5.77 22.84
C LEU A 206 -6.63 5.90 22.65
N MET A 207 -5.89 4.80 22.79
CA MET A 207 -4.45 4.78 22.56
C MET A 207 -4.15 5.28 21.13
N GLY A 208 -3.28 6.32 21.04
CA GLY A 208 -2.97 6.98 19.76
C GLY A 208 -3.89 8.15 19.39
N ALA A 209 -4.93 8.45 20.18
CA ALA A 209 -5.75 9.64 19.93
C ALA A 209 -4.93 10.91 20.19
N MET A 210 -4.83 11.79 19.19
CA MET A 210 -3.99 13.00 19.25
C MET A 210 -4.48 14.06 20.26
N TYR A 211 -5.71 13.94 20.74
CA TYR A 211 -6.32 14.83 21.72
C TYR A 211 -6.16 14.37 23.17
N GLU A 212 -5.38 13.33 23.40
CA GLU A 212 -4.98 12.85 24.73
C GLU A 212 -3.48 12.56 24.73
N ALA A 213 -2.77 13.06 25.73
CA ALA A 213 -1.36 12.76 25.89
C ALA A 213 -1.18 11.25 26.15
N PRO A 214 -0.24 10.56 25.45
CA PRO A 214 -0.03 9.14 25.66
C PRO A 214 0.47 8.84 27.06
N THR A 215 -0.03 7.78 27.68
CA THR A 215 0.46 7.31 28.97
C THR A 215 1.71 6.43 28.80
N GLU A 216 2.52 6.30 29.85
CA GLU A 216 3.68 5.39 29.84
C GLU A 216 3.26 3.93 29.56
N GLU A 217 2.09 3.51 30.08
CA GLU A 217 1.54 2.19 29.81
C GLU A 217 1.24 1.99 28.32
N GLN A 218 0.61 2.97 27.67
CA GLN A 218 0.28 2.91 26.24
C GLN A 218 1.55 2.85 25.38
N ILE A 219 2.58 3.64 25.72
CA ILE A 219 3.88 3.59 25.06
C ILE A 219 4.51 2.21 25.23
N ALA A 220 4.48 1.65 26.46
CA ALA A 220 5.04 0.31 26.73
C ALA A 220 4.30 -0.80 25.98
N ILE A 221 2.98 -0.69 25.81
CA ILE A 221 2.20 -1.63 24.99
C ILE A 221 2.69 -1.62 23.54
N MET A 222 2.79 -0.43 22.91
CA MET A 222 3.25 -0.31 21.53
C MET A 222 4.71 -0.73 21.38
N GLN A 223 5.57 -0.41 22.36
CA GLN A 223 6.98 -0.84 22.36
C GLN A 223 7.09 -2.37 22.37
N SER A 224 6.27 -3.07 23.17
CA SER A 224 6.30 -4.53 23.24
C SER A 224 5.96 -5.19 21.90
N ILE A 225 5.01 -4.63 21.15
CA ILE A 225 4.64 -5.08 19.81
C ILE A 225 5.79 -4.80 18.83
N SER A 226 6.40 -3.60 18.92
CA SER A 226 7.55 -3.23 18.10
C SER A 226 8.73 -4.18 18.30
N ASP A 227 9.01 -4.54 19.56
CA ASP A 227 10.11 -5.46 19.91
C ASP A 227 9.86 -6.87 19.36
N GLU A 228 8.60 -7.33 19.32
CA GLU A 228 8.22 -8.62 18.73
C GLU A 228 8.48 -8.64 17.22
N TYR A 229 7.99 -7.64 16.47
CA TYR A 229 8.23 -7.53 15.03
C TYR A 229 9.71 -7.31 14.69
N TYR A 230 10.42 -6.55 15.52
CA TYR A 230 11.86 -6.38 15.37
C TYR A 230 12.62 -7.69 15.56
N ALA A 231 12.25 -8.49 16.56
CA ALA A 231 12.86 -9.80 16.77
C ALA A 231 12.58 -10.75 15.60
N GLN A 232 11.38 -10.71 15.01
CA GLN A 232 11.04 -11.45 13.79
C GLN A 232 11.93 -11.02 12.62
N PHE A 233 12.07 -9.71 12.36
CA PHE A 233 12.92 -9.21 11.28
C PHE A 233 14.37 -9.63 11.44
N VAL A 234 14.91 -9.48 12.65
CA VAL A 234 16.28 -9.94 12.98
C VAL A 234 16.44 -11.44 12.69
N GLY A 235 15.44 -12.26 13.05
CA GLY A 235 15.42 -13.70 12.77
C GLY A 235 15.45 -13.99 11.27
N VAL A 236 14.61 -13.33 10.49
CA VAL A 236 14.54 -13.47 9.03
C VAL A 236 15.89 -13.16 8.37
N VAL A 237 16.53 -12.06 8.78
CA VAL A 237 17.84 -11.69 8.24
C VAL A 237 18.92 -12.69 8.69
N ALA A 238 18.89 -13.14 9.94
CA ALA A 238 19.83 -14.13 10.46
C ALA A 238 19.77 -15.43 9.65
N ASP A 239 18.57 -15.94 9.42
CA ASP A 239 18.34 -17.16 8.64
C ASP A 239 18.75 -16.97 7.17
N GLY A 240 18.33 -15.88 6.55
CA GLY A 240 18.58 -15.61 5.14
C GLY A 240 20.06 -15.32 4.81
N ARG A 241 20.77 -14.70 5.74
CA ARG A 241 22.19 -14.34 5.56
C ARG A 241 23.17 -15.29 6.26
N GLY A 242 22.69 -16.32 6.96
CA GLY A 242 23.54 -17.25 7.70
C GLY A 242 24.32 -16.56 8.83
N MET A 243 23.72 -15.56 9.46
CA MET A 243 24.29 -14.78 10.56
C MET A 243 23.70 -15.21 11.90
N THR A 244 24.40 -14.92 13.01
CA THR A 244 23.76 -14.98 14.32
C THR A 244 22.86 -13.78 14.55
N THR A 245 21.85 -13.92 15.42
CA THR A 245 20.96 -12.80 15.78
C THR A 245 21.74 -11.63 16.39
N GLU A 246 22.84 -11.88 17.11
CA GLU A 246 23.71 -10.84 17.66
C GLU A 246 24.44 -10.06 16.57
N GLN A 247 24.93 -10.76 15.52
CA GLN A 247 25.55 -10.11 14.36
C GLN A 247 24.54 -9.23 13.63
N VAL A 248 23.32 -9.72 13.43
CA VAL A 248 22.26 -8.93 12.79
C VAL A 248 21.88 -7.74 13.64
N LYS A 249 21.66 -7.89 14.95
CA LYS A 249 21.34 -6.77 15.87
C LYS A 249 22.38 -5.65 15.85
N ALA A 250 23.65 -5.98 15.65
CA ALA A 250 24.69 -4.96 15.51
C ALA A 250 24.56 -4.10 14.24
N LEU A 251 23.79 -4.57 13.25
CA LEU A 251 23.52 -3.90 11.99
C LEU A 251 22.09 -3.35 11.90
N ALA A 252 21.20 -3.72 12.83
CA ALA A 252 19.76 -3.55 12.77
C ALA A 252 19.26 -2.44 13.71
N ASP A 253 19.88 -1.27 13.65
CA ASP A 253 19.43 -0.09 14.39
C ASP A 253 18.52 0.85 13.56
N GLY A 254 17.99 0.36 12.44
CA GLY A 254 17.14 1.11 11.53
C GLY A 254 17.88 1.93 10.47
N ARG A 255 19.24 1.95 10.50
CA ARG A 255 20.02 2.72 9.52
C ARG A 255 20.03 2.06 8.14
N ILE A 256 20.25 2.89 7.13
CA ILE A 256 20.54 2.44 5.77
C ILE A 256 22.05 2.33 5.56
N TYR A 257 22.44 1.48 4.61
CA TYR A 257 23.81 1.25 4.16
C TYR A 257 23.92 1.52 2.67
N SER A 258 25.05 2.08 2.23
CA SER A 258 25.43 2.03 0.82
C SER A 258 25.69 0.58 0.40
N ALA A 259 25.61 0.28 -0.90
CA ALA A 259 25.92 -1.05 -1.42
C ALA A 259 27.29 -1.56 -0.95
N SER A 260 28.31 -0.68 -0.86
CA SER A 260 29.64 -1.04 -0.38
C SER A 260 29.64 -1.43 1.11
N GLN A 261 28.93 -0.68 1.94
CA GLN A 261 28.77 -1.00 3.37
C GLN A 261 27.97 -2.29 3.56
N ALA A 262 26.88 -2.45 2.82
CA ALA A 262 26.03 -3.64 2.88
C ALA A 262 26.83 -4.90 2.49
N LYS A 263 27.66 -4.82 1.46
CA LYS A 263 28.56 -5.92 1.09
C LYS A 263 29.60 -6.20 2.17
N GLY A 264 30.22 -5.16 2.72
CA GLY A 264 31.21 -5.32 3.80
C GLY A 264 30.62 -5.93 5.08
N ASN A 265 29.35 -5.68 5.33
CA ASN A 265 28.60 -6.20 6.48
C ASN A 265 27.97 -7.59 6.21
N GLY A 266 28.03 -8.12 4.98
CA GLY A 266 27.43 -9.40 4.61
C GLY A 266 25.92 -9.34 4.33
N LEU A 267 25.33 -8.14 4.24
CA LEU A 267 23.92 -7.97 3.92
C LEU A 267 23.62 -8.25 2.44
N ILE A 268 24.60 -8.11 1.55
CA ILE A 268 24.51 -8.50 0.12
C ILE A 268 25.73 -9.29 -0.29
N ASP A 269 25.60 -10.05 -1.39
CA ASP A 269 26.65 -10.94 -1.89
C ASP A 269 27.58 -10.23 -2.88
N ALA A 270 27.03 -9.35 -3.73
CA ALA A 270 27.82 -8.64 -4.71
C ALA A 270 27.28 -7.25 -5.06
N ILE A 271 28.18 -6.40 -5.55
CA ILE A 271 27.83 -5.15 -6.22
C ILE A 271 28.02 -5.40 -7.72
N GLY A 272 26.99 -5.15 -8.51
CA GLY A 272 27.02 -5.38 -9.94
C GLY A 272 25.85 -4.72 -10.65
N THR A 273 25.80 -4.92 -11.95
CA THR A 273 24.66 -4.52 -12.81
C THR A 273 23.65 -5.66 -12.88
N ILE A 274 22.47 -5.38 -13.43
CA ILE A 274 21.50 -6.43 -13.72
C ILE A 274 22.07 -7.49 -14.67
N ASP A 275 22.88 -7.07 -15.67
CA ASP A 275 23.57 -8.01 -16.57
C ASP A 275 24.54 -8.94 -15.84
N ASP A 276 25.16 -8.50 -14.74
CA ASP A 276 26.03 -9.34 -13.93
C ASP A 276 25.19 -10.36 -13.12
N MET A 277 24.01 -9.97 -12.64
CA MET A 277 23.06 -10.89 -12.02
C MET A 277 22.54 -11.92 -13.03
N ASP A 278 22.16 -11.51 -14.24
CA ASP A 278 21.72 -12.41 -15.30
C ASP A 278 22.78 -13.47 -15.64
N LYS A 279 24.04 -13.06 -15.75
CA LYS A 279 25.16 -13.99 -15.96
C LYS A 279 25.32 -14.97 -14.80
N HIS A 280 25.16 -14.49 -13.57
CA HIS A 280 25.21 -15.35 -12.39
C HIS A 280 24.09 -16.39 -12.43
N ILE A 281 22.85 -15.97 -12.68
CA ILE A 281 21.69 -16.85 -12.78
C ILE A 281 21.88 -17.88 -13.89
N LYS A 282 22.28 -17.46 -15.10
CA LYS A 282 22.52 -18.38 -16.24
C LYS A 282 23.58 -19.43 -15.92
N LYS A 283 24.63 -19.04 -15.20
CA LYS A 283 25.66 -19.98 -14.75
C LYS A 283 25.12 -21.05 -13.81
N ASP A 284 24.15 -20.67 -12.93
CA ASP A 284 23.62 -21.56 -11.92
C ASP A 284 22.49 -22.48 -12.47
N VAL A 285 21.57 -21.92 -13.27
CA VAL A 285 20.37 -22.65 -13.71
C VAL A 285 20.41 -23.07 -15.18
N GLY A 286 21.43 -22.64 -15.94
CA GLY A 286 21.67 -23.00 -17.34
C GLY A 286 21.61 -21.82 -18.30
N GLU A 287 22.49 -21.82 -19.32
CA GLU A 287 22.66 -20.73 -20.29
C GLU A 287 21.42 -20.46 -21.13
N ASN A 288 20.57 -21.46 -21.36
CA ASN A 288 19.41 -21.40 -22.26
C ASN A 288 18.10 -21.10 -21.50
N VAL A 289 18.14 -20.21 -20.50
CA VAL A 289 16.95 -19.74 -19.80
C VAL A 289 16.48 -18.41 -20.37
N ARG A 290 15.17 -18.23 -20.50
CA ARG A 290 14.57 -16.93 -20.81
C ARG A 290 14.18 -16.21 -19.52
N PHE A 291 14.44 -14.90 -19.48
CA PHE A 291 13.93 -14.05 -18.43
C PHE A 291 12.55 -13.54 -18.85
N TYR A 292 11.58 -13.78 -18.01
CA TYR A 292 10.22 -13.36 -18.21
C TYR A 292 9.83 -12.32 -17.18
N HIS A 293 9.40 -11.16 -17.66
CA HIS A 293 9.09 -10.01 -16.84
C HIS A 293 7.70 -9.48 -17.19
N GLU A 294 6.75 -9.68 -16.29
CA GLU A 294 5.42 -9.11 -16.38
C GLU A 294 5.31 -7.99 -15.35
N VAL A 295 4.97 -6.79 -15.82
CA VAL A 295 4.89 -5.59 -15.00
C VAL A 295 3.43 -5.36 -14.62
N TYR A 296 3.18 -5.04 -13.36
CA TYR A 296 1.86 -4.60 -12.92
C TYR A 296 1.50 -3.27 -13.58
N GLU A 297 0.44 -3.25 -14.37
CA GLU A 297 -0.12 -2.04 -14.95
C GLU A 297 -1.48 -1.74 -14.33
N GLN A 298 -1.64 -0.57 -13.73
CA GLN A 298 -2.95 -0.12 -13.28
C GLN A 298 -3.89 0.03 -14.47
N SER A 299 -5.09 -0.55 -14.36
CA SER A 299 -6.12 -0.36 -15.38
C SER A 299 -6.41 1.14 -15.56
N PRO A 300 -6.41 1.68 -16.81
CA PRO A 300 -6.78 3.07 -17.10
C PRO A 300 -8.15 3.45 -16.54
N TYR A 301 -9.05 2.48 -16.40
CA TYR A 301 -10.38 2.68 -15.82
C TYR A 301 -10.35 2.83 -14.30
N ALA A 302 -9.43 2.18 -13.59
CA ALA A 302 -9.28 2.32 -12.14
C ALA A 302 -8.81 3.73 -11.77
N SER A 303 -7.85 4.29 -12.51
CA SER A 303 -7.38 5.67 -12.33
C SER A 303 -8.48 6.71 -12.64
N LEU A 304 -9.31 6.47 -13.66
CA LEU A 304 -10.45 7.32 -13.99
C LEU A 304 -11.53 7.29 -12.90
N LEU A 305 -11.85 6.10 -12.37
CA LEU A 305 -12.82 5.92 -11.30
C LEU A 305 -12.32 6.49 -9.97
N GLY A 306 -11.02 6.34 -9.66
CA GLY A 306 -10.37 6.97 -8.52
C GLY A 306 -10.42 8.49 -8.60
N GLY A 307 -10.13 9.07 -9.76
CA GLY A 307 -10.26 10.50 -10.02
C GLY A 307 -11.71 11.00 -9.90
N LEU A 308 -12.69 10.23 -10.35
CA LEU A 308 -14.12 10.54 -10.18
C LEU A 308 -14.56 10.47 -8.71
N LYS A 309 -14.09 9.47 -7.96
CA LYS A 309 -14.38 9.32 -6.53
C LYS A 309 -13.79 10.50 -5.75
N SER A 310 -12.52 10.86 -5.97
CA SER A 310 -11.89 12.01 -5.32
C SER A 310 -12.57 13.34 -5.68
N ALA A 311 -13.06 13.50 -6.93
CA ALA A 311 -13.82 14.67 -7.36
C ALA A 311 -15.24 14.75 -6.77
N ILE A 312 -15.85 13.62 -6.44
CA ILE A 312 -17.15 13.53 -5.75
C ILE A 312 -16.96 13.85 -4.26
N ASP A 313 -15.95 13.24 -3.62
CA ASP A 313 -15.66 13.45 -2.22
C ASP A 313 -15.19 14.90 -1.93
N SER A 314 -14.46 15.54 -2.85
CA SER A 314 -14.03 16.94 -2.73
C SER A 314 -15.18 17.98 -2.87
N ARG A 315 -16.35 17.60 -3.38
CA ARG A 315 -17.52 18.51 -3.50
C ARG A 315 -18.35 18.65 -2.23
N SER A 316 -18.15 17.81 -1.23
CA SER A 316 -18.92 17.84 0.01
C SER A 316 -18.28 18.62 1.16
N MET A 317 -17.01 19.01 1.05
CA MET A 317 -16.30 19.81 2.06
C MET A 317 -15.55 20.98 1.41
N SER A 318 -15.39 22.11 2.12
CA SER A 318 -14.55 23.21 1.66
C SER A 318 -13.09 22.69 1.48
N SER A 319 -12.46 23.06 0.37
CA SER A 319 -11.15 22.52 -0.06
C SER A 319 -10.03 22.64 0.99
N GLU A 320 -10.10 23.65 1.86
CA GLU A 320 -9.14 23.85 2.94
C GLU A 320 -9.34 22.87 4.12
N LEU A 321 -10.60 22.55 4.46
CA LEU A 321 -10.89 21.59 5.54
C LEU A 321 -10.59 20.16 5.07
N ALA A 322 -10.91 19.83 3.83
CA ALA A 322 -10.63 18.52 3.23
C ALA A 322 -9.13 18.23 3.15
N SER A 323 -8.30 19.22 2.80
CA SER A 323 -6.84 19.05 2.77
C SER A 323 -6.27 18.85 4.18
N SER A 324 -6.79 19.57 5.18
CA SER A 324 -6.33 19.45 6.56
C SER A 324 -6.73 18.11 7.20
N VAL A 325 -7.94 17.62 6.92
CA VAL A 325 -8.42 16.30 7.40
C VAL A 325 -7.63 15.18 6.73
N LYS A 326 -7.37 15.27 5.43
CA LYS A 326 -6.58 14.29 4.69
C LYS A 326 -5.13 14.22 5.22
N THR A 327 -4.51 15.36 5.49
CA THR A 327 -3.16 15.39 6.09
C THR A 327 -3.15 14.75 7.48
N ILE A 328 -4.21 14.90 8.27
CA ILE A 328 -4.34 14.29 9.60
C ILE A 328 -4.59 12.77 9.49
N GLU A 329 -5.40 12.32 8.53
CA GLU A 329 -5.62 10.88 8.26
C GLU A 329 -4.34 10.20 7.75
N GLU A 330 -3.58 10.86 6.90
CA GLU A 330 -2.28 10.36 6.40
C GLU A 330 -1.20 10.31 7.50
N MET A 331 -1.33 11.11 8.57
CA MET A 331 -0.43 11.06 9.74
C MET A 331 -0.80 9.95 10.75
N ASN A 332 -1.98 9.34 10.62
CA ASN A 332 -2.44 8.31 11.54
C ASN A 332 -2.05 6.92 11.02
N ILE A 333 -0.76 6.57 11.16
CA ILE A 333 -0.24 5.25 10.80
C ILE A 333 -0.81 4.24 11.81
N THR A 334 -1.84 3.53 11.41
CA THR A 334 -2.54 2.54 12.24
C THR A 334 -2.00 1.11 12.03
N GLU A 335 -1.17 0.89 11.01
CA GLU A 335 -0.59 -0.43 10.70
C GLU A 335 0.91 -0.46 11.01
N PRO A 336 1.41 -1.55 11.63
CA PRO A 336 2.84 -1.76 11.81
C PRO A 336 3.57 -1.78 10.46
N MET A 337 4.67 -1.05 10.36
CA MET A 337 5.41 -0.94 9.10
C MET A 337 6.90 -1.21 9.25
N TYR A 338 7.45 -1.87 8.24
CA TYR A 338 8.85 -1.83 7.91
C TYR A 338 9.04 -0.76 6.82
N LEU A 339 9.35 0.46 7.20
CA LEU A 339 9.48 1.59 6.28
C LEU A 339 10.74 2.39 6.60
N TYR A 340 11.52 2.71 5.56
CA TYR A 340 12.53 3.74 5.65
C TYR A 340 11.87 5.12 5.46
N GLN A 341 12.00 5.99 6.45
CA GLN A 341 11.61 7.40 6.37
C GLN A 341 12.90 8.23 6.27
N PRO A 342 13.07 9.02 5.21
CA PRO A 342 14.26 9.84 5.01
C PRO A 342 14.39 11.00 5.99
#